data_3d2a8e3534c2eb08a939c95f51b6212c
#
_entry.id   3d2a8e3534c2eb08a939c95f51b6212c
#
_cell.length_a   1.000
_cell.length_b   1.000
_cell.length_c   1.000
_cell.angle_alpha   90.00
_cell.angle_beta   90.00
_cell.angle_gamma   90.00
#
_symmetry.space_group_name_H-M   'P 1'
#
loop_
_entity.id
_entity.type
_entity.pdbx_description
1 polymer ?
#
loop_
_entity_poly.entity_id
_entity_poly.type
_entity_poly.pdbx_seq_one_letter_code
_entity_poly.pdbx_strand_id
1 'polypeptide(L)'
;MEILVGVQKSLIKTDNPELLKALVDLYSFKAPGAEYSPAYKRRQWDGKTKFITRTGVFRTGLLSRLLADLKKISCDPSLIVTPIEGDKEPENPEINGFSFYDYQEELIQEGLDKKRGIIKSPTGSGKTLIMAGLVKALMGRKMVILFNAKQLLTQTYDFLTEAC
;
A
#
# COMPACT_ATOMS: atom_id res chain seq x y z
N MET A 1 -0.35 -0.30 24.17
CA MET A 1 0.06 -0.89 22.90
C MET A 1 0.45 0.21 21.94
N GLU A 2 1.57 0.08 21.27
CA GLU A 2 2.06 1.04 20.26
C GLU A 2 2.16 0.36 18.91
N ILE A 3 1.90 1.10 17.83
CA ILE A 3 2.14 0.64 16.47
C ILE A 3 3.12 1.59 15.79
N LEU A 4 4.31 1.09 15.51
CA LEU A 4 5.30 1.81 14.69
C LEU A 4 4.90 1.65 13.22
N VAL A 5 4.53 2.77 12.59
CA VAL A 5 4.05 2.79 11.22
C VAL A 5 5.19 3.15 10.28
N GLY A 6 5.66 2.18 9.52
CA GLY A 6 6.64 2.39 8.45
C GLY A 6 6.01 2.37 7.07
N VAL A 7 6.80 2.68 6.04
CA VAL A 7 6.32 2.75 4.65
C VAL A 7 5.76 1.43 4.14
N GLN A 8 6.51 0.34 4.29
CA GLN A 8 6.15 -0.98 3.77
C GLN A 8 5.71 -1.94 4.86
N LYS A 9 6.36 -1.86 6.02
CA LYS A 9 6.12 -2.72 7.17
C LYS A 9 5.89 -1.87 8.40
N SER A 10 5.00 -2.35 9.25
CA SER A 10 4.69 -1.77 10.57
C SER A 10 4.91 -2.83 11.64
N LEU A 11 5.10 -2.37 12.87
CA LEU A 11 5.40 -3.23 14.02
C LEU A 11 4.44 -2.93 15.16
N ILE A 12 3.80 -3.97 15.69
CA ILE A 12 3.03 -3.92 16.93
C ILE A 12 4.00 -4.11 18.09
N LYS A 13 4.04 -3.14 19.01
CA LYS A 13 4.72 -3.23 20.30
C LYS A 13 3.66 -3.36 21.40
N THR A 14 3.67 -4.45 22.12
CA THR A 14 2.74 -4.70 23.22
C THR A 14 3.40 -5.56 24.29
N ASP A 15 3.13 -5.25 25.55
CA ASP A 15 3.55 -6.04 26.68
C ASP A 15 2.57 -7.20 26.97
N ASN A 16 1.50 -7.32 26.19
CA ASN A 16 0.52 -8.39 26.29
C ASN A 16 0.76 -9.46 25.21
N PRO A 17 1.44 -10.58 25.55
CA PRO A 17 1.74 -11.64 24.59
C PRO A 17 0.49 -12.40 24.12
N GLU A 18 -0.57 -12.46 24.95
CA GLU A 18 -1.82 -13.13 24.58
C GLU A 18 -2.56 -12.34 23.51
N LEU A 19 -2.61 -11.01 23.62
CA LEU A 19 -3.17 -10.13 22.60
C LEU A 19 -2.42 -10.28 21.27
N LEU A 20 -1.09 -10.28 21.32
CA LEU A 20 -0.29 -10.47 20.11
C LEU A 20 -0.55 -11.81 19.44
N LYS A 21 -0.62 -12.88 20.25
CA LYS A 21 -0.94 -14.23 19.76
C LYS A 21 -2.33 -14.27 19.12
N ALA A 22 -3.33 -13.70 19.78
CA ALA A 22 -4.70 -13.63 19.24
C ALA A 22 -4.74 -12.87 17.90
N LEU A 23 -4.01 -11.76 17.76
CA LEU A 23 -3.88 -11.03 16.50
C LEU A 23 -3.18 -11.86 15.42
N VAL A 24 -2.11 -12.57 15.74
CA VAL A 24 -1.43 -13.48 14.80
C VAL A 24 -2.38 -14.57 14.31
N ASP A 25 -3.17 -15.14 15.19
CA ASP A 25 -4.13 -16.20 14.84
C ASP A 25 -5.30 -15.64 14.01
N LEU A 26 -5.85 -14.46 14.36
CA LEU A 26 -6.90 -13.78 13.63
C LEU A 26 -6.47 -13.44 12.19
N TYR A 27 -5.21 -13.04 12.01
CA TYR A 27 -4.62 -12.69 10.72
C TYR A 27 -3.82 -13.83 10.09
N SER A 28 -4.21 -15.09 10.38
CA SER A 28 -3.66 -16.30 9.79
C SER A 28 -4.74 -17.04 9.00
N PHE A 29 -4.42 -17.47 7.79
CA PHE A 29 -5.34 -18.17 6.90
C PHE A 29 -4.69 -19.46 6.40
N LYS A 30 -5.50 -20.53 6.27
CA LYS A 30 -5.04 -21.75 5.65
C LYS A 30 -4.63 -21.47 4.20
N ALA A 31 -3.40 -21.79 3.84
CA ALA A 31 -2.92 -21.59 2.47
C ALA A 31 -3.62 -22.62 1.54
N PRO A 32 -4.16 -22.19 0.39
CA PRO A 32 -4.72 -23.12 -0.58
C PRO A 32 -3.66 -24.14 -1.02
N GLY A 33 -4.05 -25.42 -1.03
CA GLY A 33 -3.13 -26.50 -1.42
C GLY A 33 -2.01 -26.81 -0.41
N ALA A 34 -2.11 -26.32 0.82
CA ALA A 34 -1.10 -26.58 1.86
C ALA A 34 -0.84 -28.08 2.05
N GLU A 35 -1.88 -28.91 1.95
CA GLU A 35 -1.84 -30.36 2.11
C GLU A 35 -0.93 -31.06 1.08
N TYR A 36 -0.70 -30.45 -0.07
CA TYR A 36 0.19 -30.97 -1.12
C TYR A 36 1.65 -30.55 -0.90
N SER A 37 1.90 -29.56 -0.05
CA SER A 37 3.25 -29.06 0.20
C SER A 37 4.10 -30.09 0.95
N PRO A 38 5.35 -30.36 0.51
CA PRO A 38 6.28 -31.22 1.24
C PRO A 38 6.57 -30.72 2.67
N ALA A 39 6.63 -29.39 2.88
CA ALA A 39 6.86 -28.79 4.18
C ALA A 39 5.71 -29.08 5.18
N TYR A 40 4.47 -29.05 4.67
CA TYR A 40 3.30 -29.41 5.47
C TYR A 40 3.31 -30.90 5.84
N LYS A 41 3.54 -31.76 4.85
CA LYS A 41 3.62 -33.22 5.06
C LYS A 41 4.72 -33.62 6.05
N ARG A 42 5.83 -32.89 6.06
CA ARG A 42 6.95 -33.09 7.01
C ARG A 42 6.74 -32.38 8.36
N ARG A 43 5.58 -31.76 8.59
CA ARG A 43 5.26 -30.96 9.80
C ARG A 43 6.22 -29.80 10.09
N GLN A 44 6.91 -29.31 9.06
CA GLN A 44 7.81 -28.15 9.14
C GLN A 44 7.05 -26.82 9.03
N TRP A 45 5.82 -26.86 8.55
CA TRP A 45 4.94 -25.72 8.36
C TRP A 45 3.50 -26.10 8.75
N ASP A 46 2.79 -25.18 9.40
CA ASP A 46 1.42 -25.36 9.88
C ASP A 46 0.34 -25.21 8.82
N GLY A 47 0.72 -25.01 7.55
CA GLY A 47 -0.19 -24.82 6.43
C GLY A 47 -0.89 -23.47 6.41
N LYS A 48 -0.48 -22.53 7.28
CA LYS A 48 -1.08 -21.20 7.36
C LYS A 48 -0.17 -20.10 6.81
N THR A 49 -0.77 -19.17 6.11
CA THR A 49 -0.14 -17.89 5.75
C THR A 49 -0.46 -16.88 6.84
N LYS A 50 0.56 -16.29 7.44
CA LYS A 50 0.44 -15.33 8.53
C LYS A 50 0.72 -13.92 8.01
N PHE A 51 -0.24 -13.02 8.15
CA PHE A 51 -0.09 -11.62 7.75
C PHE A 51 0.50 -10.75 8.84
N ILE A 52 0.42 -11.21 10.10
CA ILE A 52 1.15 -10.66 11.23
C ILE A 52 2.12 -11.72 11.72
N THR A 53 3.40 -11.39 11.83
CA THR A 53 4.41 -12.30 12.35
C THR A 53 4.30 -12.47 13.87
N ARG A 54 4.92 -13.51 14.44
CA ARG A 54 4.99 -13.70 15.89
C ARG A 54 5.69 -12.57 16.63
N THR A 55 6.51 -11.78 15.92
CA THR A 55 7.20 -10.59 16.43
C THR A 55 6.39 -9.31 16.25
N GLY A 56 5.14 -9.39 15.77
CA GLY A 56 4.26 -8.23 15.57
C GLY A 56 4.49 -7.47 14.26
N VAL A 57 5.38 -7.93 13.37
CA VAL A 57 5.62 -7.27 12.09
C VAL A 57 4.50 -7.62 11.10
N PHE A 58 3.98 -6.61 10.40
CA PHE A 58 2.97 -6.77 9.35
C PHE A 58 3.17 -5.77 8.21
N ARG A 59 2.51 -6.01 7.07
CA ARG A 59 2.51 -5.06 5.95
C ARG A 59 1.64 -3.85 6.30
N THR A 60 2.16 -2.64 6.15
CA THR A 60 1.47 -1.39 6.54
C THR A 60 0.10 -1.20 5.87
N GLY A 61 -0.11 -1.76 4.67
CA GLY A 61 -1.43 -1.77 4.01
C GLY A 61 -2.54 -2.47 4.79
N LEU A 62 -2.20 -3.27 5.82
CA LEU A 62 -3.15 -3.94 6.70
C LEU A 62 -3.59 -3.04 7.89
N LEU A 63 -2.93 -1.89 8.10
CA LEU A 63 -3.09 -1.04 9.28
C LEU A 63 -4.54 -0.61 9.51
N SER A 64 -5.23 -0.11 8.48
CA SER A 64 -6.61 0.38 8.61
C SER A 64 -7.56 -0.72 9.10
N ARG A 65 -7.40 -1.95 8.59
CA ARG A 65 -8.19 -3.11 9.01
C ARG A 65 -7.84 -3.52 10.44
N LEU A 66 -6.56 -3.54 10.77
CA LEU A 66 -6.09 -3.86 12.13
C LEU A 66 -6.65 -2.87 13.16
N LEU A 67 -6.63 -1.57 12.87
CA LEU A 67 -7.20 -0.54 13.74
C LEU A 67 -8.71 -0.72 13.92
N ALA A 68 -9.44 -1.04 12.85
CA ALA A 68 -10.87 -1.32 12.94
C ALA A 68 -11.18 -2.54 13.83
N ASP A 69 -10.38 -3.60 13.75
CA ASP A 69 -10.56 -4.80 14.56
C ASP A 69 -10.14 -4.56 16.02
N LEU A 70 -9.07 -3.80 16.27
CA LEU A 70 -8.66 -3.38 17.62
C LEU A 70 -9.72 -2.52 18.31
N LYS A 71 -10.36 -1.61 17.56
CA LYS A 71 -11.43 -0.77 18.08
C LYS A 71 -12.64 -1.61 18.57
N LYS A 72 -12.95 -2.73 17.94
CA LYS A 72 -14.03 -3.65 18.36
C LYS A 72 -13.79 -4.24 19.75
N ILE A 73 -12.54 -4.39 20.15
CA ILE A 73 -12.15 -4.90 21.48
C ILE A 73 -11.75 -3.77 22.44
N SER A 74 -12.15 -2.52 22.13
CA SER A 74 -11.84 -1.33 22.92
C SER A 74 -10.34 -1.12 23.18
N CYS A 75 -9.50 -1.56 22.24
CA CYS A 75 -8.06 -1.36 22.27
C CYS A 75 -7.70 -0.23 21.30
N ASP A 76 -7.25 0.91 21.84
CA ASP A 76 -6.83 2.07 21.06
C ASP A 76 -5.30 2.20 21.10
N PRO A 77 -4.58 1.85 20.02
CA PRO A 77 -3.13 1.90 20.00
C PRO A 77 -2.61 3.31 19.72
N SER A 78 -1.52 3.68 20.34
CA SER A 78 -0.74 4.86 19.93
C SER A 78 -0.05 4.59 18.59
N LEU A 79 -0.22 5.49 17.63
CA LEU A 79 0.43 5.38 16.33
C LEU A 79 1.69 6.25 16.31
N ILE A 80 2.83 5.64 16.06
CA ILE A 80 4.11 6.32 15.84
C ILE A 80 4.46 6.17 14.36
N VAL A 81 4.25 7.24 13.60
CA VAL A 81 4.56 7.28 12.16
C VAL A 81 6.04 7.62 12.00
N THR A 82 6.78 6.75 11.32
CA THR A 82 8.16 7.04 10.94
C THR A 82 8.14 8.00 9.74
N PRO A 83 8.69 9.22 9.86
CA PRO A 83 8.80 10.14 8.73
C PRO A 83 9.60 9.48 7.60
N ILE A 84 9.20 9.72 6.37
CA ILE A 84 10.00 9.34 5.19
C ILE A 84 11.02 10.47 5.01
N GLU A 85 12.32 10.19 5.19
CA GLU A 85 13.36 11.16 4.90
C GLU A 85 13.25 11.61 3.43
N GLY A 86 13.24 12.95 3.22
CA GLY A 86 13.15 13.55 1.89
C GLY A 86 11.74 13.70 1.33
N ASP A 87 10.69 13.59 2.15
CA ASP A 87 9.32 13.90 1.75
C ASP A 87 9.20 15.42 1.49
N LYS A 88 9.43 15.82 0.23
CA LYS A 88 8.99 17.13 -0.24
C LYS A 88 7.47 17.11 -0.35
N GLU A 89 6.81 18.21 0.00
CA GLU A 89 5.39 18.35 -0.28
C GLU A 89 5.17 18.22 -1.80
N PRO A 90 4.14 17.48 -2.24
CA PRO A 90 3.85 17.35 -3.65
C PRO A 90 3.48 18.72 -4.23
N GLU A 91 4.09 19.06 -5.34
CA GLU A 91 3.79 20.28 -6.07
C GLU A 91 2.47 20.11 -6.83
N ASN A 92 1.77 21.24 -7.10
CA ASN A 92 0.55 21.19 -7.91
C ASN A 92 0.92 20.73 -9.33
N PRO A 93 0.34 19.61 -9.83
CA PRO A 93 0.75 19.05 -11.11
C PRO A 93 0.21 19.86 -12.28
N GLU A 94 1.02 20.72 -12.87
CA GLU A 94 0.74 21.30 -14.18
C GLU A 94 1.39 20.44 -15.27
N ILE A 95 0.60 20.01 -16.24
CA ILE A 95 1.08 19.23 -17.39
C ILE A 95 0.98 20.07 -18.64
N ASN A 96 2.08 20.17 -19.36
CA ASN A 96 2.14 20.97 -20.59
C ASN A 96 1.11 20.51 -21.62
N GLY A 97 0.21 21.43 -22.03
CA GLY A 97 -0.78 21.19 -23.08
C GLY A 97 -2.03 20.43 -22.66
N PHE A 98 -2.18 20.07 -21.38
CA PHE A 98 -3.34 19.37 -20.86
C PHE A 98 -3.92 20.05 -19.63
N SER A 99 -5.24 20.13 -19.56
CA SER A 99 -6.00 20.48 -18.35
C SER A 99 -6.66 19.23 -17.79
N PHE A 100 -6.66 19.12 -16.48
CA PHE A 100 -7.39 18.03 -15.81
C PHE A 100 -8.88 18.35 -15.73
N TYR A 101 -9.71 17.32 -15.77
CA TYR A 101 -11.08 17.40 -15.31
C TYR A 101 -11.14 17.34 -13.78
N ASP A 102 -12.17 17.91 -13.17
CA ASP A 102 -12.33 17.97 -11.71
C ASP A 102 -12.10 16.62 -11.02
N TYR A 103 -12.68 15.54 -11.56
CA TYR A 103 -12.50 14.18 -11.00
C TYR A 103 -11.08 13.65 -11.14
N GLN A 104 -10.29 14.12 -12.11
CA GLN A 104 -8.88 13.71 -12.24
C GLN A 104 -8.02 14.40 -11.21
N GLU A 105 -8.27 15.69 -10.98
CA GLU A 105 -7.60 16.45 -9.91
C GLU A 105 -7.91 15.84 -8.54
N GLU A 106 -9.18 15.51 -8.27
CA GLU A 106 -9.58 14.84 -7.04
C GLU A 106 -8.85 13.50 -6.84
N LEU A 107 -8.77 12.66 -7.89
CA LEU A 107 -8.07 11.37 -7.82
C LEU A 107 -6.55 11.52 -7.62
N ILE A 108 -5.94 12.53 -8.22
CA ILE A 108 -4.52 12.84 -8.02
C ILE A 108 -4.30 13.27 -6.58
N GLN A 109 -5.10 14.23 -6.08
CA GLN A 109 -4.99 14.72 -4.71
C GLN A 109 -5.21 13.61 -3.69
N GLU A 110 -6.26 12.79 -3.85
CA GLU A 110 -6.49 11.62 -2.99
C GLU A 110 -5.31 10.63 -3.02
N GLY A 111 -4.69 10.42 -4.19
CA GLY A 111 -3.53 9.55 -4.34
C GLY A 111 -2.32 10.07 -3.57
N LEU A 112 -2.10 11.38 -3.59
CA LEU A 112 -1.02 12.05 -2.86
C LEU A 112 -1.24 12.00 -1.34
N ASP A 113 -2.46 12.29 -0.89
CA ASP A 113 -2.82 12.33 0.53
C ASP A 113 -2.79 10.93 1.17
N LYS A 114 -3.43 9.97 0.50
CA LYS A 114 -3.53 8.59 1.02
C LYS A 114 -2.23 7.81 0.85
N LYS A 115 -1.34 8.22 -0.05
CA LYS A 115 -0.03 7.59 -0.36
C LYS A 115 -0.13 6.10 -0.76
N ARG A 116 -1.31 5.49 -0.70
CA ARG A 116 -1.62 4.09 -1.05
C ARG A 116 -3.06 3.95 -1.42
N GLY A 117 -3.33 3.17 -2.45
CA GLY A 117 -4.69 2.88 -2.86
C GLY A 117 -4.75 2.18 -4.19
N ILE A 118 -5.98 1.98 -4.64
CA ILE A 118 -6.31 1.50 -5.98
C ILE A 118 -7.20 2.55 -6.60
N ILE A 119 -6.74 3.20 -7.66
CA ILE A 119 -7.55 4.09 -8.48
C ILE A 119 -8.31 3.23 -9.47
N LYS A 120 -9.63 3.13 -9.29
CA LYS A 120 -10.52 2.42 -10.20
C LYS A 120 -11.22 3.44 -11.10
N SER A 121 -10.90 3.42 -12.37
CA SER A 121 -11.41 4.36 -13.36
C SER A 121 -11.77 3.63 -14.66
N PRO A 122 -12.88 3.96 -15.36
CA PRO A 122 -13.30 3.27 -16.58
C PRO A 122 -12.31 3.48 -17.73
N THR A 123 -12.47 2.71 -18.80
CA THR A 123 -11.71 2.92 -20.03
C THR A 123 -12.08 4.28 -20.64
N GLY A 124 -11.11 5.02 -21.14
CA GLY A 124 -11.32 6.36 -21.70
C GLY A 124 -11.33 7.52 -20.68
N SER A 125 -11.23 7.25 -19.38
CA SER A 125 -11.23 8.28 -18.33
C SER A 125 -9.90 9.04 -18.15
N GLY A 126 -8.93 8.86 -19.04
CA GLY A 126 -7.63 9.54 -18.94
C GLY A 126 -6.73 9.03 -17.83
N LYS A 127 -6.72 7.70 -17.55
CA LYS A 127 -5.83 7.09 -16.53
C LYS A 127 -4.36 7.45 -16.72
N THR A 128 -3.91 7.56 -17.97
CA THR A 128 -2.53 7.95 -18.29
C THR A 128 -2.27 9.40 -17.88
N LEU A 129 -3.26 10.28 -18.02
CA LEU A 129 -3.17 11.68 -17.60
C LEU A 129 -3.13 11.78 -16.06
N ILE A 130 -3.97 11.01 -15.34
CA ILE A 130 -3.91 10.93 -13.87
C ILE A 130 -2.53 10.43 -13.41
N MET A 131 -1.99 9.41 -14.10
CA MET A 131 -0.63 8.90 -13.83
C MET A 131 0.43 9.97 -14.05
N ALA A 132 0.34 10.74 -15.14
CA ALA A 132 1.25 11.85 -15.43
C ALA A 132 1.16 12.94 -14.36
N GLY A 133 -0.04 13.27 -13.88
CA GLY A 133 -0.22 14.19 -12.76
C GLY A 133 0.47 13.73 -11.49
N LEU A 134 0.33 12.44 -11.12
CA LEU A 134 1.04 11.87 -9.98
C LEU A 134 2.56 11.87 -10.17
N VAL A 135 3.04 11.55 -11.38
CA VAL A 135 4.47 11.59 -11.71
C VAL A 135 5.01 13.00 -11.57
N LYS A 136 4.30 13.99 -12.11
CA LYS A 136 4.69 15.40 -12.05
C LYS A 136 4.73 15.93 -10.62
N ALA A 137 3.67 15.64 -9.83
CA ALA A 137 3.59 16.04 -8.42
C ALA A 137 4.70 15.41 -7.55
N LEU A 138 5.21 14.26 -7.94
CA LEU A 138 6.27 13.53 -7.22
C LEU A 138 7.65 13.66 -7.88
N MET A 139 7.84 14.63 -8.79
CA MET A 139 9.13 14.84 -9.46
C MET A 139 10.26 15.04 -8.45
N GLY A 140 11.45 14.51 -8.80
CA GLY A 140 12.60 14.47 -7.91
C GLY A 140 12.68 13.24 -7.01
N ARG A 141 11.67 12.35 -7.04
CA ARG A 141 11.69 11.03 -6.37
C ARG A 141 12.00 9.92 -7.38
N LYS A 142 12.59 8.82 -6.90
CA LYS A 142 12.73 7.61 -7.70
C LYS A 142 11.37 6.92 -7.80
N MET A 143 10.85 6.80 -9.02
CA MET A 143 9.57 6.17 -9.30
C MET A 143 9.76 4.94 -10.19
N VAL A 144 8.93 3.92 -9.99
CA VAL A 144 8.89 2.73 -10.84
C VAL A 144 7.43 2.48 -11.23
N ILE A 145 7.16 2.44 -12.52
CA ILE A 145 5.84 2.15 -13.08
C ILE A 145 5.89 0.79 -13.76
N LEU A 146 4.98 -0.11 -13.39
CA LEU A 146 4.94 -1.47 -13.90
C LEU A 146 3.73 -1.67 -14.81
N PHE A 147 3.96 -2.27 -15.96
CA PHE A 147 2.94 -2.63 -16.93
C PHE A 147 2.95 -4.13 -17.20
N ASN A 148 1.79 -4.69 -17.49
CA ASN A 148 1.63 -6.08 -17.89
C ASN A 148 1.74 -6.30 -19.40
N ALA A 149 1.79 -5.22 -20.20
CA ALA A 149 1.87 -5.28 -21.66
C ALA A 149 2.91 -4.29 -22.19
N LYS A 150 3.78 -4.75 -23.09
CA LYS A 150 4.85 -3.95 -23.70
C LYS A 150 4.29 -2.73 -24.46
N GLN A 151 3.18 -2.89 -25.17
CA GLN A 151 2.56 -1.81 -25.93
C GLN A 151 2.12 -0.66 -25.00
N LEU A 152 1.49 -0.97 -23.86
CA LEU A 152 1.08 0.05 -22.88
C LEU A 152 2.29 0.75 -22.28
N LEU A 153 3.37 0.04 -22.04
CA LEU A 153 4.62 0.62 -21.54
C LEU A 153 5.17 1.64 -22.52
N THR A 154 5.29 1.30 -23.81
CA THR A 154 5.82 2.22 -24.84
C THR A 154 4.94 3.46 -24.97
N GLN A 155 3.62 3.28 -25.13
CA GLN A 155 2.68 4.40 -25.23
C GLN A 155 2.72 5.34 -24.04
N THR A 156 2.80 4.77 -22.84
CA THR A 156 2.85 5.58 -21.60
C THR A 156 4.20 6.27 -21.44
N TYR A 157 5.28 5.60 -21.82
CA TYR A 157 6.63 6.20 -21.79
C TYR A 157 6.71 7.42 -22.71
N ASP A 158 6.26 7.28 -23.97
CA ASP A 158 6.25 8.36 -24.94
C ASP A 158 5.42 9.54 -24.43
N PHE A 159 4.21 9.26 -23.95
CA PHE A 159 3.33 10.27 -23.36
C PHE A 159 3.95 10.99 -22.15
N LEU A 160 4.54 10.25 -21.20
CA LEU A 160 5.16 10.86 -20.02
C LEU A 160 6.39 11.70 -20.37
N THR A 161 7.13 11.32 -21.42
CA THR A 161 8.30 12.07 -21.89
C THR A 161 7.90 13.41 -22.52
N GLU A 162 6.71 13.49 -23.17
CA GLU A 162 6.17 14.72 -23.73
C GLU A 162 5.51 15.61 -22.66
N ALA A 163 4.80 14.99 -21.72
CA ALA A 163 3.94 15.68 -20.75
C ALA A 163 4.67 16.17 -19.50
N CYS A 164 5.76 15.54 -19.13
CA CYS A 164 6.52 15.80 -17.91
C CYS A 164 7.94 16.22 -18.18
#